data_3b909f4aab5c1b9bc15ca4f5507dbd23
#
_entry.id   3b909f4aab5c1b9bc15ca4f5507dbd23
#
_cell.length_a   1.000
_cell.length_b   1.000
_cell.length_c   1.000
_cell.angle_alpha   90.00
_cell.angle_beta   90.00
_cell.angle_gamma   90.00
#
_symmetry.space_group_name_H-M   'P 1'
#
loop_
_entity.id
_entity.type
_entity.pdbx_description
1 polymer ?
#
loop_
_entity_poly.entity_id
_entity_poly.type
_entity_poly.pdbx_seq_one_letter_code
_entity_poly.pdbx_strand_id
1 'polypeptide(L)'
;APRDPLFPDLPGGAALALRLCGGAAERSFRNPGARGLLLDVVDLSRIQFAANVTFHILFPSITIALAWFLLFFKVRYSQTGNYKWMNIYFFWTKVFALCFALGVVSGITMSFQFGTNWPGFMNTVGNIAGPLLGYEVLTAFFLEASFLGIMLFGFRKVKPWLHTFSTFLVAFGTTLSA
;
A
#
# COMPACT_ATOMS: atom_id res chain seq x y z
N ALA A 1 -35.82 13.31 28.82
CA ALA A 1 -35.51 13.22 27.39
C ALA A 1 -35.69 11.77 26.94
N PRO A 2 -36.39 11.50 25.83
CA PRO A 2 -36.58 10.11 25.36
C PRO A 2 -35.23 9.56 24.98
N ARG A 3 -34.90 8.38 25.49
CA ARG A 3 -33.68 7.62 25.15
C ARG A 3 -33.79 7.14 23.71
N ASP A 4 -32.70 7.37 22.94
CA ASP A 4 -32.62 6.90 21.55
C ASP A 4 -32.49 5.38 21.56
N PRO A 5 -33.38 4.63 20.93
CA PRO A 5 -33.39 3.16 20.97
C PRO A 5 -32.17 2.54 20.26
N LEU A 6 -31.45 3.32 19.44
CA LEU A 6 -30.29 2.86 18.70
C LEU A 6 -28.93 2.99 19.48
N PHE A 7 -28.91 3.84 20.51
CA PHE A 7 -27.67 4.09 21.27
C PHE A 7 -27.96 4.46 22.73
N PRO A 8 -28.37 3.48 23.56
CA PRO A 8 -28.86 3.75 24.93
C PRO A 8 -27.80 4.27 25.91
N ASP A 9 -26.52 4.06 25.66
CA ASP A 9 -25.44 4.27 26.65
C ASP A 9 -24.41 5.36 26.26
N LEU A 10 -24.69 6.21 25.27
CA LEU A 10 -23.75 7.26 24.89
C LEU A 10 -23.87 8.50 25.78
N PRO A 11 -22.75 9.07 26.29
CA PRO A 11 -22.75 10.34 27.00
C PRO A 11 -23.30 11.45 26.10
N GLY A 12 -24.12 12.37 26.68
CA GLY A 12 -24.93 13.35 25.97
C GLY A 12 -24.19 14.20 24.89
N GLY A 13 -22.89 14.40 25.04
CA GLY A 13 -22.05 15.09 24.03
C GLY A 13 -21.86 14.28 22.74
N ALA A 14 -21.68 12.96 22.85
CA ALA A 14 -21.51 12.08 21.70
C ALA A 14 -22.83 11.89 20.93
N ALA A 15 -23.95 11.81 21.65
CA ALA A 15 -25.28 11.76 21.05
C ALA A 15 -25.62 13.05 20.28
N LEU A 16 -25.21 14.21 20.80
CA LEU A 16 -25.36 15.49 20.12
C LEU A 16 -24.51 15.60 18.86
N ALA A 17 -23.25 15.15 18.92
CA ALA A 17 -22.35 15.13 17.77
C ALA A 17 -22.88 14.20 16.66
N LEU A 18 -23.37 13.01 17.01
CA LEU A 18 -24.00 12.07 16.07
C LEU A 18 -25.29 12.65 15.44
N ARG A 19 -26.11 13.38 16.22
CA ARG A 19 -27.29 14.06 15.68
C ARG A 19 -26.94 15.25 14.78
N LEU A 20 -25.88 15.99 15.08
CA LEU A 20 -25.41 17.07 14.22
C LEU A 20 -24.80 16.56 12.92
N CYS A 21 -24.01 15.48 12.97
CA CYS A 21 -23.47 14.82 11.78
C CYS A 21 -24.56 14.11 10.97
N GLY A 22 -25.48 13.38 11.64
CA GLY A 22 -26.62 12.74 10.99
C GLY A 22 -27.61 13.72 10.37
N GLY A 23 -27.91 14.80 11.08
CA GLY A 23 -28.81 15.85 10.57
C GLY A 23 -28.21 16.71 9.43
N ALA A 24 -26.88 16.78 9.30
CA ALA A 24 -26.22 17.38 8.15
C ALA A 24 -26.30 16.43 6.93
N ALA A 25 -26.07 15.14 7.14
CA ALA A 25 -26.21 14.11 6.11
C ALA A 25 -27.67 13.98 5.61
N GLU A 26 -28.66 13.98 6.52
CA GLU A 26 -30.08 13.93 6.14
C GLU A 26 -30.53 15.19 5.39
N ARG A 27 -30.04 16.38 5.77
CA ARG A 27 -30.34 17.64 5.06
C ARG A 27 -29.72 17.67 3.68
N SER A 28 -28.52 17.11 3.48
CA SER A 28 -27.90 16.94 2.15
C SER A 28 -28.70 15.98 1.27
N PHE A 29 -29.30 14.94 1.86
CA PHE A 29 -30.15 13.99 1.14
C PHE A 29 -31.51 14.58 0.69
N ARG A 30 -32.03 15.56 1.45
CA ARG A 30 -33.37 16.15 1.26
C ARG A 30 -33.41 17.32 0.27
N ASN A 31 -32.27 17.82 -0.17
CA ASN A 31 -32.23 18.99 -1.06
C ASN A 31 -31.60 18.63 -2.42
N PRO A 32 -32.41 18.16 -3.41
CA PRO A 32 -31.92 17.74 -4.72
C PRO A 32 -31.29 18.88 -5.56
N GLY A 33 -31.59 20.14 -5.22
CA GLY A 33 -31.01 21.30 -5.89
C GLY A 33 -29.57 21.64 -5.47
N ALA A 34 -29.12 21.17 -4.30
CA ALA A 34 -27.74 21.35 -3.83
C ALA A 34 -26.77 20.29 -4.42
N ARG A 35 -27.29 19.25 -5.05
CA ARG A 35 -26.48 18.17 -5.63
C ARG A 35 -25.75 18.59 -6.92
N GLY A 36 -26.09 19.70 -7.52
CA GLY A 36 -25.54 20.11 -8.82
C GLY A 36 -24.17 20.78 -8.77
N LEU A 37 -23.63 21.14 -7.61
CA LEU A 37 -22.39 21.92 -7.53
C LEU A 37 -21.37 21.48 -6.48
N LEU A 38 -21.71 20.57 -5.59
CA LEU A 38 -20.79 20.06 -4.57
C LEU A 38 -20.68 18.54 -4.72
N LEU A 39 -19.48 18.07 -5.00
CA LEU A 39 -19.16 16.63 -4.92
C LEU A 39 -19.59 16.13 -3.54
N ASP A 40 -20.44 15.12 -3.48
CA ASP A 40 -20.81 14.47 -2.22
C ASP A 40 -19.55 13.89 -1.57
N VAL A 41 -19.51 13.86 -0.24
CA VAL A 41 -18.40 13.30 0.54
C VAL A 41 -18.09 11.86 0.07
N VAL A 42 -19.13 11.10 -0.29
CA VAL A 42 -18.97 9.74 -0.82
C VAL A 42 -18.27 9.75 -2.18
N ASP A 43 -18.63 10.65 -3.08
CA ASP A 43 -17.99 10.75 -4.38
C ASP A 43 -16.55 11.21 -4.27
N LEU A 44 -16.26 12.15 -3.37
CA LEU A 44 -14.90 12.58 -3.10
C LEU A 44 -14.04 11.45 -2.53
N SER A 45 -14.58 10.66 -1.60
CA SER A 45 -13.92 9.48 -1.04
C SER A 45 -13.61 8.42 -2.11
N ARG A 46 -14.55 8.22 -3.04
CA ARG A 46 -14.36 7.29 -4.18
C ARG A 46 -13.27 7.78 -5.15
N ILE A 47 -13.28 9.06 -5.47
CA ILE A 47 -12.25 9.68 -6.33
C ILE A 47 -10.87 9.57 -5.68
N GLN A 48 -10.76 9.88 -4.40
CA GLN A 48 -9.52 9.77 -3.64
C GLN A 48 -8.98 8.33 -3.64
N PHE A 49 -9.83 7.35 -3.36
CA PHE A 49 -9.46 5.94 -3.38
C PHE A 49 -9.06 5.49 -4.78
N ALA A 50 -9.84 5.83 -5.81
CA ALA A 50 -9.54 5.49 -7.20
C ALA A 50 -8.21 6.07 -7.66
N ALA A 51 -7.92 7.33 -7.33
CA ALA A 51 -6.66 7.97 -7.65
C ALA A 51 -5.47 7.26 -6.97
N ASN A 52 -5.61 6.93 -5.68
CA ASN A 52 -4.55 6.23 -4.94
C ASN A 52 -4.31 4.82 -5.48
N VAL A 53 -5.36 4.04 -5.75
CA VAL A 53 -5.23 2.68 -6.32
C VAL A 53 -4.59 2.74 -7.70
N THR A 54 -5.02 3.66 -8.56
CA THR A 54 -4.45 3.83 -9.91
C THR A 54 -2.96 4.17 -9.84
N PHE A 55 -2.58 5.05 -8.93
CA PHE A 55 -1.18 5.39 -8.70
C PHE A 55 -0.40 4.20 -8.14
N HIS A 56 -0.95 3.52 -7.13
CA HIS A 56 -0.27 2.44 -6.42
C HIS A 56 0.02 1.24 -7.34
N ILE A 57 -0.93 0.80 -8.17
CA ILE A 57 -0.80 -0.42 -8.99
C ILE A 57 0.37 -0.38 -9.99
N LEU A 58 0.82 0.82 -10.37
CA LEU A 58 1.93 0.99 -11.30
C LEU A 58 3.26 0.50 -10.70
N PHE A 59 3.50 0.76 -9.41
CA PHE A 59 4.79 0.45 -8.79
C PHE A 59 4.99 -1.03 -8.54
N PRO A 60 4.06 -1.79 -7.94
CA PRO A 60 4.18 -3.24 -7.84
C PRO A 60 4.36 -3.91 -9.20
N SER A 61 3.61 -3.50 -10.21
CA SER A 61 3.74 -4.09 -11.56
C SER A 61 5.14 -3.91 -12.15
N ILE A 62 5.76 -2.74 -11.94
CA ILE A 62 7.13 -2.47 -12.39
C ILE A 62 8.14 -3.20 -11.51
N THR A 63 7.97 -3.17 -10.18
CA THR A 63 8.96 -3.74 -9.26
C THR A 63 9.02 -5.25 -9.34
N ILE A 64 7.91 -5.96 -9.54
CA ILE A 64 7.89 -7.42 -9.73
C ILE A 64 8.76 -7.79 -10.93
N ALA A 65 8.49 -7.21 -12.10
CA ALA A 65 9.26 -7.51 -13.30
C ALA A 65 10.74 -7.13 -13.13
N LEU A 66 11.01 -5.94 -12.59
CA LEU A 66 12.35 -5.42 -12.42
C LEU A 66 13.19 -6.25 -11.43
N ALA A 67 12.58 -6.77 -10.36
CA ALA A 67 13.26 -7.62 -9.39
C ALA A 67 13.82 -8.90 -10.03
N TRP A 68 13.06 -9.55 -10.91
CA TRP A 68 13.52 -10.72 -11.66
C TRP A 68 14.63 -10.37 -12.67
N PHE A 69 14.56 -9.21 -13.34
CA PHE A 69 15.66 -8.73 -14.17
C PHE A 69 16.92 -8.44 -13.36
N LEU A 70 16.80 -7.86 -12.17
CA LEU A 70 17.94 -7.65 -11.28
C LEU A 70 18.58 -8.99 -10.88
N LEU A 71 17.79 -9.98 -10.54
CA LEU A 71 18.29 -11.33 -10.25
C LEU A 71 19.02 -11.92 -11.48
N PHE A 72 18.44 -11.78 -12.66
CA PHE A 72 19.08 -12.24 -13.91
C PHE A 72 20.44 -11.57 -14.14
N PHE A 73 20.53 -10.24 -14.01
CA PHE A 73 21.80 -9.52 -14.18
C PHE A 73 22.83 -9.96 -13.14
N LYS A 74 22.40 -10.20 -11.91
CA LYS A 74 23.30 -10.66 -10.85
C LYS A 74 23.82 -12.06 -11.08
N VAL A 75 22.99 -12.99 -11.51
CA VAL A 75 23.38 -14.35 -11.86
C VAL A 75 24.31 -14.35 -13.07
N ARG A 76 24.02 -13.55 -14.11
CA ARG A 76 24.90 -13.42 -15.29
C ARG A 76 26.27 -12.84 -14.93
N TYR A 77 26.31 -11.86 -14.02
CA TYR A 77 27.59 -11.40 -13.50
C TYR A 77 28.36 -12.51 -12.78
N SER A 78 27.69 -13.28 -11.94
CA SER A 78 28.32 -14.41 -11.20
C SER A 78 28.90 -15.48 -12.14
N GLN A 79 28.25 -15.71 -13.28
CA GLN A 79 28.68 -16.73 -14.26
C GLN A 79 29.80 -16.23 -15.21
N THR A 80 29.73 -14.95 -15.61
CA THR A 80 30.61 -14.43 -16.67
C THR A 80 31.79 -13.59 -16.14
N GLY A 81 31.70 -13.11 -14.89
CA GLY A 81 32.66 -12.17 -14.32
C GLY A 81 32.67 -10.79 -14.99
N ASN A 82 31.77 -10.55 -15.96
CA ASN A 82 31.78 -9.31 -16.76
C ASN A 82 31.10 -8.17 -16.00
N TYR A 83 31.85 -7.15 -15.67
CA TYR A 83 31.41 -5.96 -14.93
C TYR A 83 30.30 -5.14 -15.62
N LYS A 84 30.07 -5.31 -16.91
CA LYS A 84 28.94 -4.68 -17.61
C LYS A 84 27.61 -5.06 -16.96
N TRP A 85 27.43 -6.34 -16.62
CA TRP A 85 26.23 -6.82 -15.95
C TRP A 85 26.06 -6.21 -14.57
N MET A 86 27.15 -5.99 -13.85
CA MET A 86 27.10 -5.40 -12.53
C MET A 86 26.75 -3.90 -12.59
N ASN A 87 27.27 -3.16 -13.58
CA ASN A 87 26.91 -1.75 -13.76
C ASN A 87 25.43 -1.58 -14.08
N ILE A 88 24.86 -2.45 -14.94
CA ILE A 88 23.43 -2.49 -15.25
C ILE A 88 22.63 -2.82 -13.99
N TYR A 89 23.06 -3.82 -13.22
CA TYR A 89 22.44 -4.19 -11.97
C TYR A 89 22.36 -3.01 -10.98
N PHE A 90 23.45 -2.29 -10.74
CA PHE A 90 23.48 -1.16 -9.82
C PHE A 90 22.62 0.02 -10.29
N PHE A 91 22.61 0.29 -11.57
CA PHE A 91 21.73 1.32 -12.12
C PHE A 91 20.26 0.99 -11.85
N TRP A 92 19.83 -0.18 -12.24
CA TRP A 92 18.42 -0.59 -12.09
C TRP A 92 18.02 -0.88 -10.65
N THR A 93 18.95 -1.24 -9.77
CA THR A 93 18.66 -1.38 -8.34
C THR A 93 18.26 -0.03 -7.72
N LYS A 94 18.84 1.08 -8.16
CA LYS A 94 18.42 2.42 -7.70
C LYS A 94 17.02 2.79 -8.18
N VAL A 95 16.71 2.47 -9.43
CA VAL A 95 15.35 2.67 -9.98
C VAL A 95 14.35 1.81 -9.24
N PHE A 96 14.69 0.55 -9.00
CA PHE A 96 13.87 -0.37 -8.20
C PHE A 96 13.61 0.19 -6.80
N ALA A 97 14.63 0.66 -6.10
CA ALA A 97 14.50 1.22 -4.75
C ALA A 97 13.56 2.44 -4.71
N LEU A 98 13.63 3.31 -5.74
CA LEU A 98 12.72 4.45 -5.84
C LEU A 98 11.27 4.01 -6.07
N CYS A 99 11.03 3.12 -7.03
CA CYS A 99 9.70 2.58 -7.29
C CYS A 99 9.14 1.84 -6.07
N PHE A 100 9.97 1.06 -5.39
CA PHE A 100 9.59 0.36 -4.16
C PHE A 100 9.17 1.33 -3.06
N ALA A 101 9.94 2.39 -2.80
CA ALA A 101 9.61 3.39 -1.79
C ALA A 101 8.26 4.08 -2.09
N LEU A 102 8.01 4.45 -3.35
CA LEU A 102 6.73 5.04 -3.77
C LEU A 102 5.57 4.05 -3.64
N GLY A 103 5.81 2.78 -3.97
CA GLY A 103 4.84 1.70 -3.78
C GLY A 103 4.46 1.52 -2.31
N VAL A 104 5.45 1.46 -1.41
CA VAL A 104 5.22 1.33 0.04
C VAL A 104 4.42 2.50 0.60
N VAL A 105 4.77 3.74 0.27
CA VAL A 105 4.06 4.94 0.75
C VAL A 105 2.60 4.94 0.29
N SER A 106 2.35 4.67 -0.99
CA SER A 106 0.99 4.62 -1.53
C SER A 106 0.19 3.41 -1.01
N GLY A 107 0.84 2.27 -0.77
CA GLY A 107 0.24 1.06 -0.21
C GLY A 107 -0.23 1.24 1.23
N ILE A 108 0.60 1.87 2.07
CA ILE A 108 0.20 2.21 3.45
C ILE A 108 -1.03 3.12 3.42
N THR A 109 -1.02 4.16 2.59
CA THR A 109 -2.17 5.06 2.43
C THR A 109 -3.42 4.30 2.00
N MET A 110 -3.29 3.37 1.05
CA MET A 110 -4.39 2.53 0.57
C MET A 110 -4.95 1.62 1.68
N SER A 111 -4.08 1.02 2.50
CA SER A 111 -4.50 0.17 3.63
C SER A 111 -5.36 0.95 4.63
N PHE A 112 -5.01 2.20 4.93
CA PHE A 112 -5.85 3.08 5.75
C PHE A 112 -7.18 3.43 5.08
N GLN A 113 -7.17 3.66 3.77
CA GLN A 113 -8.39 4.01 3.03
C GLN A 113 -9.43 2.89 3.00
N PHE A 114 -9.04 1.63 3.09
CA PHE A 114 -10.00 0.54 3.26
C PHE A 114 -10.86 0.70 4.51
N GLY A 115 -10.27 1.14 5.63
CA GLY A 115 -11.01 1.40 6.88
C GLY A 115 -11.80 2.70 6.86
N THR A 116 -11.24 3.77 6.29
CA THR A 116 -11.84 5.11 6.34
C THR A 116 -12.86 5.38 5.25
N ASN A 117 -12.59 4.93 4.02
CA ASN A 117 -13.43 5.22 2.86
C ASN A 117 -14.47 4.11 2.59
N TRP A 118 -14.20 2.89 3.09
CA TRP A 118 -15.04 1.71 2.86
C TRP A 118 -15.40 0.96 4.15
N PRO A 119 -15.96 1.64 5.17
CA PRO A 119 -16.24 1.00 6.46
C PRO A 119 -17.23 -0.17 6.35
N GLY A 120 -18.23 -0.08 5.48
CA GLY A 120 -19.18 -1.17 5.23
C GLY A 120 -18.52 -2.43 4.67
N PHE A 121 -17.57 -2.28 3.76
CA PHE A 121 -16.77 -3.38 3.24
C PHE A 121 -15.93 -4.02 4.35
N MET A 122 -15.22 -3.24 5.15
CA MET A 122 -14.40 -3.76 6.25
C MET A 122 -15.23 -4.41 7.36
N ASN A 123 -16.44 -3.95 7.62
CA ASN A 123 -17.35 -4.63 8.57
C ASN A 123 -17.73 -6.04 8.09
N THR A 124 -17.84 -6.25 6.78
CA THR A 124 -18.23 -7.55 6.22
C THR A 124 -17.06 -8.51 6.04
N VAL A 125 -15.93 -8.02 5.52
CA VAL A 125 -14.77 -8.86 5.13
C VAL A 125 -13.50 -8.60 5.95
N GLY A 126 -13.53 -7.69 6.90
CA GLY A 126 -12.36 -7.26 7.67
C GLY A 126 -11.67 -8.39 8.44
N ASN A 127 -12.42 -9.42 8.82
CA ASN A 127 -11.85 -10.61 9.48
C ASN A 127 -10.86 -11.37 8.58
N ILE A 128 -11.01 -11.27 7.26
CA ILE A 128 -10.12 -11.89 6.26
C ILE A 128 -9.17 -10.85 5.69
N ALA A 129 -9.70 -9.71 5.24
CA ALA A 129 -8.91 -8.65 4.60
C ALA A 129 -7.89 -8.01 5.55
N GLY A 130 -8.24 -7.80 6.83
CA GLY A 130 -7.34 -7.21 7.82
C GLY A 130 -6.03 -7.98 8.01
N PRO A 131 -6.08 -9.28 8.33
CA PRO A 131 -4.88 -10.11 8.42
C PRO A 131 -4.08 -10.17 7.12
N LEU A 132 -4.71 -10.22 5.95
CA LEU A 132 -4.02 -10.23 4.65
C LEU A 132 -3.27 -8.92 4.39
N LEU A 133 -3.90 -7.76 4.61
CA LEU A 133 -3.25 -6.46 4.53
C LEU A 133 -2.10 -6.33 5.53
N GLY A 134 -2.28 -6.83 6.76
CA GLY A 134 -1.21 -6.90 7.76
C GLY A 134 -0.03 -7.75 7.31
N TYR A 135 -0.30 -8.91 6.71
CA TYR A 135 0.72 -9.80 6.15
C TYR A 135 1.51 -9.14 5.00
N GLU A 136 0.82 -8.45 4.10
CA GLU A 136 1.45 -7.69 3.01
C GLU A 136 2.42 -6.63 3.55
N VAL A 137 1.97 -5.83 4.52
CA VAL A 137 2.81 -4.81 5.17
C VAL A 137 4.02 -5.43 5.83
N LEU A 138 3.86 -6.54 6.57
CA LEU A 138 4.97 -7.24 7.21
C LEU A 138 5.97 -7.77 6.18
N THR A 139 5.51 -8.36 5.09
CA THR A 139 6.37 -8.88 4.02
C THR A 139 7.14 -7.74 3.35
N ALA A 140 6.47 -6.65 2.99
CA ALA A 140 7.11 -5.49 2.37
C ALA A 140 8.20 -4.87 3.26
N PHE A 141 7.94 -4.69 4.56
CA PHE A 141 8.91 -4.06 5.45
C PHE A 141 10.03 -5.00 5.90
N PHE A 142 9.70 -6.20 6.36
CA PHE A 142 10.71 -7.06 6.97
C PHE A 142 11.49 -7.87 5.93
N LEU A 143 10.84 -8.35 4.89
CA LEU A 143 11.54 -9.14 3.89
C LEU A 143 12.10 -8.23 2.79
N GLU A 144 11.26 -7.47 2.11
CA GLU A 144 11.68 -6.72 0.94
C GLU A 144 12.59 -5.53 1.29
N ALA A 145 12.21 -4.66 2.23
CA ALA A 145 13.00 -3.48 2.58
C ALA A 145 14.34 -3.85 3.22
N SER A 146 14.38 -4.88 4.08
CA SER A 146 15.61 -5.32 4.73
C SER A 146 16.62 -5.88 3.72
N PHE A 147 16.17 -6.75 2.83
CA PHE A 147 17.05 -7.33 1.80
C PHE A 147 17.38 -6.35 0.68
N LEU A 148 16.50 -5.38 0.38
CA LEU A 148 16.81 -4.26 -0.50
C LEU A 148 17.95 -3.40 0.08
N GLY A 149 17.97 -3.19 1.40
CA GLY A 149 19.11 -2.55 2.07
C GLY A 149 20.43 -3.28 1.83
N ILE A 150 20.42 -4.61 1.85
CA ILE A 150 21.61 -5.41 1.51
C ILE A 150 21.97 -5.29 0.02
N MET A 151 20.99 -5.24 -0.88
CA MET A 151 21.25 -5.04 -2.31
C MET A 151 21.91 -3.70 -2.61
N LEU A 152 21.49 -2.62 -1.91
CA LEU A 152 22.01 -1.27 -2.10
C LEU A 152 23.39 -1.05 -1.47
N PHE A 153 23.56 -1.50 -0.23
CA PHE A 153 24.72 -1.15 0.60
C PHE A 153 25.63 -2.33 0.92
N GLY A 154 25.18 -3.55 0.69
CA GLY A 154 25.87 -4.77 1.10
C GLY A 154 26.95 -5.28 0.15
N PHE A 155 27.03 -4.79 -1.10
CA PHE A 155 27.88 -5.39 -2.15
C PHE A 155 29.36 -5.59 -1.75
N ARG A 156 29.93 -4.64 -1.00
CA ARG A 156 31.32 -4.74 -0.48
C ARG A 156 31.43 -5.27 0.94
N LYS A 157 30.30 -5.44 1.63
CA LYS A 157 30.28 -5.79 3.06
C LYS A 157 29.87 -7.24 3.30
N VAL A 158 29.11 -7.84 2.40
CA VAL A 158 28.62 -9.21 2.54
C VAL A 158 29.24 -10.14 1.50
N LYS A 159 29.23 -11.45 1.79
CA LYS A 159 29.71 -12.47 0.86
C LYS A 159 28.88 -12.42 -0.45
N PRO A 160 29.50 -12.65 -1.63
CA PRO A 160 28.82 -12.59 -2.93
C PRO A 160 27.56 -13.47 -3.00
N TRP A 161 27.61 -14.63 -2.39
CA TRP A 161 26.49 -15.56 -2.29
C TRP A 161 25.29 -14.91 -1.54
N LEU A 162 25.55 -14.30 -0.37
CA LEU A 162 24.52 -13.69 0.46
C LEU A 162 23.85 -12.51 -0.28
N HIS A 163 24.63 -11.73 -1.03
CA HIS A 163 24.09 -10.64 -1.84
C HIS A 163 23.18 -11.15 -2.97
N THR A 164 23.54 -12.25 -3.63
CA THR A 164 22.70 -12.87 -4.67
C THR A 164 21.42 -13.46 -4.06
N PHE A 165 21.55 -14.10 -2.91
CA PHE A 165 20.41 -14.62 -2.16
C PHE A 165 19.44 -13.53 -1.70
N SER A 166 19.96 -12.37 -1.26
CA SER A 166 19.14 -11.20 -0.93
C SER A 166 18.36 -10.70 -2.15
N THR A 167 18.99 -10.66 -3.34
CA THR A 167 18.30 -10.29 -4.58
C THR A 167 17.19 -11.28 -4.93
N PHE A 168 17.42 -12.58 -4.72
CA PHE A 168 16.40 -13.61 -4.90
C PHE A 168 15.23 -13.43 -3.93
N LEU A 169 15.51 -13.18 -2.64
CA LEU A 169 14.47 -12.98 -1.64
C LEU A 169 13.61 -11.74 -1.92
N VAL A 170 14.21 -10.66 -2.42
CA VAL A 170 13.44 -9.49 -2.86
C VAL A 170 12.55 -9.83 -4.05
N ALA A 171 13.08 -10.52 -5.07
CA ALA A 171 12.28 -10.92 -6.23
C ALA A 171 11.13 -11.88 -5.86
N PHE A 172 11.38 -12.80 -4.96
CA PHE A 172 10.38 -13.72 -4.44
C PHE A 172 9.34 -12.99 -3.58
N GLY A 173 9.80 -12.10 -2.68
CA GLY A 173 8.94 -11.30 -1.80
C GLY A 173 7.99 -10.41 -2.58
N THR A 174 8.49 -9.64 -3.55
CA THR A 174 7.66 -8.79 -4.42
C THR A 174 6.61 -9.59 -5.22
N THR A 175 6.91 -10.83 -5.58
CA THR A 175 5.95 -11.70 -6.25
C THR A 175 4.93 -12.29 -5.28
N LEU A 176 5.32 -12.53 -4.03
CA LEU A 176 4.44 -13.09 -2.99
C LEU A 176 3.50 -12.05 -2.40
N SER A 177 3.94 -10.79 -2.30
CA SER A 177 3.16 -9.68 -1.74
C SER A 177 2.19 -9.03 -2.74
N ALA A 178 2.26 -9.37 -4.01
CA ALA A 178 1.38 -8.89 -5.07
C ALA A 178 0.20 -9.82 -5.32
#